data_ec43edd82f6c27bb8c360c34b7db23d0
#
_entry.id   ec43edd82f6c27bb8c360c34b7db23d0
#
_cell.length_a   1.000
_cell.length_b   1.000
_cell.length_c   1.000
_cell.angle_alpha   90.00
_cell.angle_beta   90.00
_cell.angle_gamma   90.00
#
_symmetry.space_group_name_H-M   'P 1'
#
loop_
_entity.id
_entity.type
_entity.pdbx_description
1 polymer ?
#
loop_
_entity_poly.entity_id
_entity_poly.type
_entity_poly.pdbx_seq_one_letter_code
_entity_poly.pdbx_strand_id
1 'polypeptide(L)'
;MHLVCGVDEAGRGPLAGPVYAAAVILDPAARIAGLADSKVLSASRRAELAELIRRHALAWAIASASVAEIDAINILQASLLAMRRAIEQLGVAPSEVLVDGNQCPLIGYPVRAIVKGDSKIPAISAASILAKTARDAEMLRLHQLYPDYGLDRHKGYPTAAHLLALERHGVCEIHRRSYAPIRKLLLG
;
A
#
# COMPACT_ATOMS: atom_id res chain seq x y z
N MET A 1 17.56 -18.54 -13.69
CA MET A 1 16.30 -17.89 -14.12
C MET A 1 16.35 -16.44 -13.67
N HIS A 2 16.00 -15.48 -14.52
CA HIS A 2 15.99 -14.07 -14.13
C HIS A 2 14.64 -13.74 -13.49
N LEU A 3 14.63 -13.50 -12.17
CA LEU A 3 13.43 -13.28 -11.38
C LEU A 3 13.25 -11.78 -11.10
N VAL A 4 12.22 -11.20 -11.68
CA VAL A 4 11.88 -9.78 -11.49
C VAL A 4 10.82 -9.65 -10.41
N CYS A 5 11.11 -8.86 -9.38
CA CYS A 5 10.18 -8.49 -8.32
C CYS A 5 9.56 -7.13 -8.65
N GLY A 6 8.24 -7.05 -8.68
CA GLY A 6 7.49 -5.80 -8.72
C GLY A 6 7.10 -5.36 -7.31
N VAL A 7 7.18 -4.05 -7.04
CA VAL A 7 6.86 -3.46 -5.74
C VAL A 7 6.03 -2.20 -5.90
N ASP A 8 4.99 -2.07 -5.09
CA ASP A 8 4.14 -0.88 -5.03
C ASP A 8 3.59 -0.67 -3.62
N GLU A 9 3.09 0.54 -3.33
CA GLU A 9 2.46 0.89 -2.06
C GLU A 9 1.02 1.36 -2.20
N ALA A 10 0.29 1.35 -1.10
CA ALA A 10 -1.04 1.92 -0.97
C ALA A 10 -1.19 2.68 0.35
N GLY A 11 -1.84 3.84 0.28
CA GLY A 11 -2.20 4.59 1.48
C GLY A 11 -1.26 5.72 1.86
N ARG A 12 -0.61 6.40 0.91
CA ARG A 12 0.22 7.59 1.20
C ARG A 12 -0.62 8.82 1.55
N GLY A 13 -1.70 9.07 0.80
CA GLY A 13 -2.55 10.26 0.95
C GLY A 13 -3.52 10.31 2.13
N PRO A 14 -4.03 9.19 2.67
CA PRO A 14 -4.97 9.20 3.79
C PRO A 14 -4.43 9.87 5.06
N LEU A 15 -5.35 10.46 5.83
CA LEU A 15 -5.09 11.07 7.15
C LEU A 15 -5.01 10.04 8.28
N ALA A 16 -5.43 8.81 8.03
CA ALA A 16 -5.53 7.75 9.03
C ALA A 16 -5.04 6.41 8.51
N GLY A 17 -4.58 5.57 9.44
CA GLY A 17 -4.14 4.22 9.19
C GLY A 17 -2.71 4.09 8.65
N PRO A 18 -2.17 2.87 8.62
CA PRO A 18 -0.83 2.57 8.13
C PRO A 18 -0.71 2.73 6.62
N VAL A 19 0.53 2.83 6.12
CA VAL A 19 0.87 2.64 4.71
C VAL A 19 1.23 1.18 4.49
N TYR A 20 0.76 0.60 3.40
CA TYR A 20 1.03 -0.78 3.01
C TYR A 20 1.90 -0.83 1.76
N ALA A 21 2.74 -1.84 1.64
CA ALA A 21 3.46 -2.17 0.42
C ALA A 21 3.39 -3.67 0.16
N ALA A 22 3.51 -4.05 -1.10
CA ALA A 22 3.62 -5.44 -1.50
C ALA A 22 4.80 -5.62 -2.45
N ALA A 23 5.38 -6.81 -2.42
CA ALA A 23 6.41 -7.30 -3.33
C ALA A 23 5.91 -8.58 -3.98
N VAL A 24 6.02 -8.71 -5.30
CA VAL A 24 5.52 -9.87 -6.05
C VAL A 24 6.54 -10.29 -7.10
N ILE A 25 6.86 -11.59 -7.12
CA ILE A 25 7.56 -12.26 -8.22
C ILE A 25 6.53 -13.14 -8.92
N LEU A 26 6.17 -12.80 -10.15
CA LEU A 26 5.24 -13.60 -10.94
C LEU A 26 5.92 -14.87 -11.44
N ASP A 27 5.15 -15.97 -11.51
CA ASP A 27 5.62 -17.20 -12.15
C ASP A 27 5.55 -17.02 -13.68
N PRO A 28 6.67 -17.15 -14.40
CA PRO A 28 6.66 -17.08 -15.87
C PRO A 28 5.79 -18.15 -16.54
N ALA A 29 5.56 -19.28 -15.86
CA ALA A 29 4.73 -20.36 -16.34
C ALA A 29 3.22 -20.16 -16.07
N ALA A 30 2.87 -19.27 -15.14
CA ALA A 30 1.49 -19.04 -14.72
C ALA A 30 1.03 -17.60 -15.07
N ARG A 31 0.47 -17.44 -16.27
CA ARG A 31 -0.02 -16.12 -16.71
C ARG A 31 -1.30 -15.73 -15.99
N ILE A 32 -1.28 -14.60 -15.29
CA ILE A 32 -2.46 -13.99 -14.66
C ILE A 32 -3.01 -12.93 -15.62
N ALA A 33 -4.19 -13.18 -16.18
CA ALA A 33 -4.85 -12.25 -17.10
C ALA A 33 -5.56 -11.12 -16.36
N GLY A 34 -5.55 -9.91 -16.92
CA GLY A 34 -6.31 -8.76 -16.42
C GLY A 34 -5.60 -7.97 -15.32
N LEU A 35 -4.30 -8.20 -15.13
CA LEU A 35 -3.49 -7.31 -14.28
C LEU A 35 -3.49 -5.90 -14.87
N ALA A 36 -3.81 -4.92 -14.05
CA ALA A 36 -3.85 -3.51 -14.39
C ALA A 36 -3.63 -2.67 -13.14
N ASP A 37 -3.52 -1.33 -13.29
CA ASP A 37 -3.50 -0.40 -12.17
C ASP A 37 -4.70 -0.68 -11.24
N SER A 38 -4.42 -0.90 -9.96
CA SER A 38 -5.41 -1.24 -8.95
C SER A 38 -6.53 -0.19 -8.79
N LYS A 39 -6.26 1.06 -9.20
CA LYS A 39 -7.20 2.17 -9.09
C LYS A 39 -8.30 2.13 -10.18
N VAL A 40 -8.01 1.53 -11.33
CA VAL A 40 -9.00 1.40 -12.42
C VAL A 40 -9.85 0.12 -12.29
N LEU A 41 -9.48 -0.78 -11.40
CA LEU A 41 -10.22 -2.02 -11.13
C LEU A 41 -11.33 -1.79 -10.10
N SER A 42 -12.49 -2.44 -10.30
CA SER A 42 -13.53 -2.51 -9.27
C SER A 42 -13.02 -3.26 -8.03
N ALA A 43 -13.62 -3.02 -6.87
CA ALA A 43 -13.25 -3.70 -5.63
C ALA A 43 -13.37 -5.24 -5.76
N SER A 44 -14.44 -5.72 -6.40
CA SER A 44 -14.66 -7.16 -6.66
C SER A 44 -13.56 -7.73 -7.55
N ARG A 45 -13.26 -7.07 -8.68
CA ARG A 45 -12.21 -7.54 -9.60
C ARG A 45 -10.83 -7.52 -8.95
N ARG A 46 -10.56 -6.52 -8.13
CA ARG A 46 -9.32 -6.44 -7.36
C ARG A 46 -9.17 -7.59 -6.36
N ALA A 47 -10.25 -7.93 -5.65
CA ALA A 47 -10.27 -9.06 -4.73
C ALA A 47 -10.02 -10.40 -5.44
N GLU A 48 -10.69 -10.64 -6.59
CA GLU A 48 -10.47 -11.84 -7.42
C GLU A 48 -9.01 -11.96 -7.87
N LEU A 49 -8.44 -10.87 -8.40
CA LEU A 49 -7.05 -10.84 -8.85
C LEU A 49 -6.07 -11.01 -7.69
N ALA A 50 -6.35 -10.45 -6.51
CA ALA A 50 -5.52 -10.66 -5.34
C ALA A 50 -5.42 -12.14 -4.95
N GLU A 51 -6.53 -12.88 -5.03
CA GLU A 51 -6.52 -14.32 -4.78
C GLU A 51 -5.74 -15.10 -5.86
N LEU A 52 -5.91 -14.74 -7.13
CA LEU A 52 -5.13 -15.33 -8.22
C LEU A 52 -3.63 -15.06 -8.07
N ILE A 53 -3.24 -13.85 -7.69
CA ILE A 53 -1.83 -13.50 -7.44
C ILE A 53 -1.27 -14.34 -6.30
N ARG A 54 -1.96 -14.42 -5.15
CA ARG A 54 -1.52 -15.23 -4.00
C ARG A 54 -1.35 -16.70 -4.34
N ARG A 55 -2.19 -17.23 -5.21
CA ARG A 55 -2.19 -18.65 -5.60
C ARG A 55 -1.15 -18.98 -6.65
N HIS A 56 -0.87 -18.08 -7.58
CA HIS A 56 -0.10 -18.36 -8.79
C HIS A 56 1.22 -17.58 -8.89
N ALA A 57 1.48 -16.59 -8.05
CA ALA A 57 2.79 -15.96 -8.02
C ALA A 57 3.85 -16.92 -7.48
N LEU A 58 5.07 -16.81 -7.98
CA LEU A 58 6.21 -17.57 -7.48
C LEU A 58 6.54 -17.22 -6.03
N ALA A 59 6.47 -15.91 -5.71
CA ALA A 59 6.59 -15.39 -4.35
C ALA A 59 5.83 -14.07 -4.22
N TRP A 60 5.30 -13.81 -3.04
CA TRP A 60 4.73 -12.51 -2.69
C TRP A 60 4.83 -12.27 -1.19
N ALA A 61 4.87 -11.00 -0.81
CA ALA A 61 4.81 -10.56 0.57
C ALA A 61 4.12 -9.20 0.67
N ILE A 62 3.51 -8.95 1.82
CA ILE A 62 2.84 -7.68 2.14
C ILE A 62 3.39 -7.22 3.48
N ALA A 63 3.76 -5.94 3.55
CA ALA A 63 4.22 -5.33 4.79
C ALA A 63 3.64 -3.92 4.94
N SER A 64 3.76 -3.36 6.13
CA SER A 64 3.26 -2.02 6.43
C SER A 64 4.25 -1.22 7.26
N ALA A 65 4.04 0.10 7.29
CA ALA A 65 4.59 0.98 8.30
C ALA A 65 3.43 1.65 9.05
N SER A 66 3.52 1.68 10.36
CA SER A 66 2.48 2.17 11.27
C SER A 66 2.31 3.68 11.21
N VAL A 67 1.21 4.17 11.79
CA VAL A 67 0.97 5.62 11.96
C VAL A 67 2.10 6.27 12.76
N ALA A 68 2.59 5.63 13.82
CA ALA A 68 3.70 6.15 14.62
C ALA A 68 4.99 6.25 13.79
N GLU A 69 5.28 5.27 12.94
CA GLU A 69 6.44 5.32 12.04
C GLU A 69 6.27 6.41 10.98
N ILE A 70 5.07 6.59 10.41
CA ILE A 70 4.79 7.68 9.47
C ILE A 70 5.04 9.04 10.12
N ASP A 71 4.59 9.23 11.35
CA ASP A 71 4.77 10.49 12.08
C ASP A 71 6.25 10.73 12.47
N ALA A 72 7.00 9.66 12.72
CA ALA A 72 8.41 9.75 13.11
C ALA A 72 9.36 10.04 11.94
N ILE A 73 9.14 9.40 10.77
CA ILE A 73 10.11 9.41 9.65
C ILE A 73 9.55 10.01 8.35
N ASN A 74 8.35 10.54 8.36
CA ASN A 74 7.50 11.00 7.25
C ASN A 74 6.99 9.88 6.31
N ILE A 75 5.99 10.22 5.50
CA ILE A 75 5.30 9.24 4.65
C ILE A 75 6.18 8.66 3.53
N LEU A 76 7.13 9.43 3.00
CA LEU A 76 8.04 8.92 1.98
C LEU A 76 8.91 7.82 2.57
N GLN A 77 9.58 8.09 3.69
CA GLN A 77 10.46 7.12 4.34
C GLN A 77 9.67 5.92 4.88
N ALA A 78 8.47 6.14 5.41
CA ALA A 78 7.59 5.05 5.86
C ALA A 78 7.13 4.15 4.68
N SER A 79 6.85 4.72 3.52
CA SER A 79 6.53 3.95 2.31
C SER A 79 7.72 3.10 1.86
N LEU A 80 8.92 3.66 1.82
CA LEU A 80 10.15 2.94 1.48
C LEU A 80 10.47 1.85 2.53
N LEU A 81 10.20 2.10 3.81
CA LEU A 81 10.35 1.11 4.88
C LEU A 81 9.39 -0.07 4.68
N ALA A 82 8.12 0.20 4.36
CA ALA A 82 7.14 -0.85 4.07
C ALA A 82 7.55 -1.67 2.84
N MET A 83 8.04 -1.03 1.77
CA MET A 83 8.56 -1.70 0.57
C MET A 83 9.76 -2.60 0.91
N ARG A 84 10.73 -2.10 1.67
CA ARG A 84 11.88 -2.88 2.11
C ARG A 84 11.44 -4.12 2.89
N ARG A 85 10.55 -3.95 3.86
CA ARG A 85 9.99 -5.06 4.65
C ARG A 85 9.31 -6.12 3.79
N ALA A 86 8.53 -5.69 2.79
CA ALA A 86 7.88 -6.61 1.87
C ALA A 86 8.91 -7.40 1.04
N ILE A 87 9.95 -6.75 0.53
CA ILE A 87 11.02 -7.41 -0.24
C ILE A 87 11.79 -8.39 0.64
N GLU A 88 12.15 -7.99 1.86
CA GLU A 88 12.90 -8.83 2.81
C GLU A 88 12.10 -10.06 3.28
N GLN A 89 10.77 -10.03 3.21
CA GLN A 89 9.88 -11.15 3.56
C GLN A 89 9.64 -12.12 2.40
N LEU A 90 10.12 -11.84 1.18
CA LEU A 90 10.03 -12.77 0.07
C LEU A 90 10.84 -14.04 0.40
N GLY A 91 10.22 -15.20 0.25
CA GLY A 91 10.93 -16.49 0.41
C GLY A 91 11.88 -16.85 -0.73
N VAL A 92 11.96 -15.99 -1.76
CA VAL A 92 12.75 -16.18 -2.98
C VAL A 92 13.52 -14.90 -3.26
N ALA A 93 14.84 -15.02 -3.49
CA ALA A 93 15.70 -13.88 -3.81
C ALA A 93 15.44 -13.38 -5.25
N PRO A 94 15.08 -12.12 -5.48
CA PRO A 94 14.93 -11.56 -6.82
C PRO A 94 16.29 -11.28 -7.46
N SER A 95 16.34 -11.38 -8.79
CA SER A 95 17.51 -10.91 -9.58
C SER A 95 17.50 -9.39 -9.76
N GLU A 96 16.31 -8.81 -9.81
CA GLU A 96 16.07 -7.37 -9.94
C GLU A 96 14.74 -6.99 -9.27
N VAL A 97 14.69 -5.78 -8.70
CA VAL A 97 13.48 -5.20 -8.10
C VAL A 97 13.07 -3.96 -8.88
N LEU A 98 11.81 -3.92 -9.31
CA LEU A 98 11.19 -2.80 -9.99
C LEU A 98 10.12 -2.18 -9.07
N VAL A 99 10.27 -0.90 -8.75
CA VAL A 99 9.41 -0.18 -7.81
C VAL A 99 8.55 0.83 -8.55
N ASP A 100 7.26 0.91 -8.24
CA ASP A 100 6.43 2.01 -8.77
C ASP A 100 6.90 3.36 -8.23
N GLY A 101 6.91 4.37 -9.10
CA GLY A 101 7.27 5.75 -8.73
C GLY A 101 8.68 6.16 -9.12
N ASN A 102 9.29 7.04 -8.33
CA ASN A 102 10.59 7.68 -8.62
C ASN A 102 11.63 7.51 -7.50
N GLN A 103 11.31 6.75 -6.46
CA GLN A 103 12.18 6.50 -5.30
C GLN A 103 12.31 5.00 -5.06
N CYS A 104 13.47 4.57 -4.60
CA CYS A 104 13.75 3.17 -4.29
C CYS A 104 14.08 2.99 -2.80
N PRO A 105 13.65 1.89 -2.17
CA PRO A 105 14.13 1.52 -0.85
C PRO A 105 15.61 1.11 -0.90
N LEU A 106 16.31 1.29 0.20
CA LEU A 106 17.68 0.77 0.36
C LEU A 106 17.60 -0.73 0.67
N ILE A 107 18.03 -1.55 -0.27
CA ILE A 107 17.99 -3.02 -0.23
C ILE A 107 19.25 -3.63 -0.83
N GLY A 108 19.51 -4.90 -0.56
CA GLY A 108 20.66 -5.64 -1.07
C GLY A 108 20.54 -6.20 -2.50
N TYR A 109 19.55 -5.75 -3.26
CA TYR A 109 19.31 -6.20 -4.64
C TYR A 109 19.42 -5.05 -5.63
N PRO A 110 19.73 -5.30 -6.92
CA PRO A 110 19.55 -4.30 -7.97
C PRO A 110 18.12 -3.78 -7.99
N VAL A 111 17.95 -2.46 -7.91
CA VAL A 111 16.62 -1.84 -7.80
C VAL A 111 16.50 -0.66 -8.75
N ARG A 112 15.34 -0.53 -9.42
CA ARG A 112 14.99 0.59 -10.28
C ARG A 112 13.56 1.10 -10.01
N ALA A 113 13.40 2.41 -10.00
CA ALA A 113 12.10 3.06 -9.98
C ALA A 113 11.53 3.17 -11.41
N ILE A 114 10.25 2.88 -11.56
CA ILE A 114 9.51 2.93 -12.83
C ILE A 114 8.30 3.84 -12.64
N VAL A 115 8.33 5.01 -13.23
CA VAL A 115 7.20 5.95 -13.17
C VAL A 115 5.98 5.35 -13.87
N LYS A 116 4.85 5.26 -13.12
CA LYS A 116 3.62 4.57 -13.53
C LYS A 116 3.88 3.11 -13.88
N GLY A 117 4.69 2.44 -13.08
CA GLY A 117 5.05 1.03 -13.27
C GLY A 117 3.85 0.11 -13.11
N ASP A 118 2.90 0.46 -12.26
CA ASP A 118 1.64 -0.23 -12.01
C ASP A 118 0.77 -0.44 -13.27
N SER A 119 0.92 0.45 -14.26
CA SER A 119 0.24 0.33 -15.56
C SER A 119 1.12 -0.28 -16.69
N LYS A 120 2.40 -0.52 -16.44
CA LYS A 120 3.37 -0.94 -17.45
C LYS A 120 3.98 -2.32 -17.21
N ILE A 121 4.19 -2.66 -15.93
CA ILE A 121 4.92 -3.86 -15.51
C ILE A 121 3.98 -4.79 -14.74
N PRO A 122 3.67 -5.99 -15.26
CA PRO A 122 2.72 -6.91 -14.62
C PRO A 122 3.04 -7.23 -13.16
N ALA A 123 4.31 -7.38 -12.78
CA ALA A 123 4.71 -7.64 -11.40
C ALA A 123 4.42 -6.44 -10.49
N ILE A 124 4.57 -5.19 -10.96
CA ILE A 124 4.20 -3.99 -10.21
C ILE A 124 2.67 -3.87 -10.12
N SER A 125 1.93 -4.16 -11.22
CA SER A 125 0.45 -4.22 -11.18
C SER A 125 -0.05 -5.21 -10.14
N ALA A 126 0.57 -6.39 -10.06
CA ALA A 126 0.23 -7.39 -9.05
C ALA A 126 0.52 -6.89 -7.62
N ALA A 127 1.65 -6.24 -7.39
CA ALA A 127 2.00 -5.64 -6.11
C ALA A 127 1.00 -4.52 -5.74
N SER A 128 0.62 -3.65 -6.67
CA SER A 128 -0.40 -2.61 -6.49
C SER A 128 -1.73 -3.19 -6.01
N ILE A 129 -2.19 -4.27 -6.64
CA ILE A 129 -3.43 -4.98 -6.27
C ILE A 129 -3.34 -5.54 -4.85
N LEU A 130 -2.25 -6.21 -4.49
CA LEU A 130 -2.07 -6.77 -3.15
C LEU A 130 -1.98 -5.69 -2.07
N ALA A 131 -1.19 -4.64 -2.29
CA ALA A 131 -1.04 -3.54 -1.34
C ALA A 131 -2.38 -2.82 -1.11
N LYS A 132 -3.11 -2.52 -2.19
CA LYS A 132 -4.43 -1.86 -2.12
C LYS A 132 -5.47 -2.73 -1.40
N THR A 133 -5.52 -4.02 -1.72
CA THR A 133 -6.46 -4.96 -1.09
C THR A 133 -6.19 -5.12 0.40
N ALA A 134 -4.93 -5.27 0.79
CA ALA A 134 -4.52 -5.38 2.19
C ALA A 134 -4.85 -4.11 2.98
N ARG A 135 -4.56 -2.95 2.41
CA ARG A 135 -4.86 -1.68 3.06
C ARG A 135 -6.35 -1.44 3.21
N ASP A 136 -7.15 -1.72 2.19
CA ASP A 136 -8.61 -1.57 2.28
C ASP A 136 -9.21 -2.49 3.36
N ALA A 137 -8.71 -3.72 3.49
CA ALA A 137 -9.10 -4.64 4.55
C ALA A 137 -8.75 -4.08 5.96
N GLU A 138 -7.56 -3.50 6.13
CA GLU A 138 -7.17 -2.86 7.38
C GLU A 138 -8.08 -1.66 7.72
N MET A 139 -8.44 -0.85 6.73
CA MET A 139 -9.34 0.29 6.97
C MET A 139 -10.76 -0.15 7.35
N LEU A 140 -11.24 -1.30 6.85
CA LEU A 140 -12.49 -1.91 7.30
C LEU A 140 -12.39 -2.43 8.74
N ARG A 141 -11.27 -3.04 9.12
CA ARG A 141 -11.01 -3.46 10.50
C ARG A 141 -10.97 -2.26 11.45
N LEU A 142 -10.28 -1.17 11.05
CA LEU A 142 -10.25 0.07 11.83
C LEU A 142 -11.62 0.72 11.93
N HIS A 143 -12.47 0.63 10.90
CA HIS A 143 -13.85 1.11 10.97
C HIS A 143 -14.67 0.39 12.05
N GLN A 144 -14.46 -0.91 12.25
CA GLN A 144 -15.14 -1.64 13.32
C GLN A 144 -14.74 -1.15 14.73
N LEU A 145 -13.50 -0.68 14.89
CA LEU A 145 -12.99 -0.14 16.16
C LEU A 145 -13.34 1.35 16.36
N TYR A 146 -13.42 2.09 15.25
CA TYR A 146 -13.67 3.54 15.22
C TYR A 146 -14.79 3.87 14.23
N PRO A 147 -16.03 3.43 14.49
CA PRO A 147 -17.14 3.51 13.53
C PRO A 147 -17.54 4.95 13.19
N ASP A 148 -17.33 5.89 14.09
CA ASP A 148 -17.76 7.29 13.94
C ASP A 148 -17.02 8.06 12.85
N TYR A 149 -15.86 7.56 12.39
CA TYR A 149 -15.06 8.22 11.35
C TYR A 149 -15.41 7.84 9.91
N GLY A 150 -16.22 6.80 9.66
CA GLY A 150 -16.66 6.41 8.32
C GLY A 150 -15.55 5.83 7.43
N LEU A 151 -14.55 5.16 8.02
CA LEU A 151 -13.38 4.61 7.32
C LEU A 151 -13.72 3.51 6.31
N ASP A 152 -14.87 2.88 6.43
CA ASP A 152 -15.41 1.90 5.49
C ASP A 152 -15.66 2.50 4.10
N ARG A 153 -15.97 3.79 4.03
CA ARG A 153 -16.29 4.51 2.79
C ARG A 153 -15.06 5.15 2.17
N HIS A 154 -14.43 6.08 2.88
CA HIS A 154 -13.34 6.91 2.35
C HIS A 154 -11.95 6.37 2.66
N LYS A 155 -11.81 5.24 3.37
CA LYS A 155 -10.52 4.59 3.66
C LYS A 155 -9.46 5.52 4.28
N GLY A 156 -9.93 6.52 5.05
CA GLY A 156 -9.06 7.50 5.71
C GLY A 156 -8.63 8.69 4.85
N TYR A 157 -9.06 8.80 3.60
CA TYR A 157 -8.75 9.95 2.74
C TYR A 157 -9.41 11.24 3.26
N PRO A 158 -8.85 12.43 2.97
CA PRO A 158 -9.33 13.72 3.47
C PRO A 158 -10.60 14.19 2.72
N THR A 159 -11.66 13.39 2.76
CA THR A 159 -12.97 13.75 2.25
C THR A 159 -13.69 14.71 3.19
N ALA A 160 -14.68 15.45 2.69
CA ALA A 160 -15.51 16.30 3.54
C ALA A 160 -16.13 15.52 4.72
N ALA A 161 -16.56 14.28 4.48
CA ALA A 161 -17.11 13.41 5.53
C ALA A 161 -16.08 13.09 6.62
N HIS A 162 -14.83 12.78 6.24
CA HIS A 162 -13.77 12.50 7.20
C HIS A 162 -13.39 13.75 8.01
N LEU A 163 -13.26 14.91 7.35
CA LEU A 163 -12.96 16.17 8.03
C LEU A 163 -14.06 16.56 9.01
N LEU A 164 -15.33 16.41 8.63
CA LEU A 164 -16.46 16.63 9.52
C LEU A 164 -16.48 15.68 10.73
N ALA A 165 -16.15 14.42 10.52
CA ALA A 165 -16.02 13.45 11.60
C ALA A 165 -14.89 13.85 12.58
N LEU A 166 -13.76 14.32 12.07
CA LEU A 166 -12.65 14.84 12.88
C LEU A 166 -13.05 16.08 13.70
N GLU A 167 -13.84 16.99 13.14
CA GLU A 167 -14.38 18.16 13.87
C GLU A 167 -15.32 17.74 15.01
N ARG A 168 -16.13 16.71 14.81
CA ARG A 168 -17.11 16.23 15.79
C ARG A 168 -16.52 15.35 16.88
N HIS A 169 -15.63 14.43 16.52
CA HIS A 169 -15.14 13.37 17.40
C HIS A 169 -13.67 13.56 17.81
N GLY A 170 -12.99 14.56 17.22
CA GLY A 170 -11.58 14.84 17.50
C GLY A 170 -10.63 13.90 16.77
N VAL A 171 -9.34 14.11 17.04
CA VAL A 171 -8.25 13.28 16.52
C VAL A 171 -8.00 12.13 17.49
N CYS A 172 -7.87 10.91 16.98
CA CYS A 172 -7.52 9.74 17.79
C CYS A 172 -6.22 9.07 17.27
N GLU A 173 -5.83 7.96 17.88
CA GLU A 173 -4.52 7.30 17.68
C GLU A 173 -4.28 6.77 16.26
N ILE A 174 -5.34 6.54 15.46
CA ILE A 174 -5.20 6.10 14.07
C ILE A 174 -4.88 7.23 13.11
N HIS A 175 -4.92 8.50 13.54
CA HIS A 175 -4.68 9.66 12.68
C HIS A 175 -3.22 10.06 12.67
N ARG A 176 -2.73 10.41 11.48
CA ARG A 176 -1.35 10.81 11.22
C ARG A 176 -1.14 12.27 11.65
N ARG A 177 -0.56 12.47 12.82
CA ARG A 177 -0.39 13.79 13.44
C ARG A 177 0.53 14.72 12.68
N SER A 178 1.46 14.17 11.92
CA SER A 178 2.37 14.92 11.04
C SER A 178 1.68 15.53 9.81
N TYR A 179 0.49 15.05 9.44
CA TYR A 179 -0.26 15.58 8.29
C TYR A 179 -0.93 16.91 8.62
N ALA A 180 -0.82 17.88 7.69
CA ALA A 180 -1.26 19.26 7.91
C ALA A 180 -2.74 19.39 8.40
N PRO A 181 -3.73 18.69 7.85
CA PRO A 181 -5.10 18.78 8.36
C PRO A 181 -5.24 18.32 9.80
N ILE A 182 -4.57 17.23 10.18
CA ILE A 182 -4.60 16.69 11.55
C ILE A 182 -3.85 17.62 12.51
N ARG A 183 -2.67 18.09 12.12
CA ARG A 183 -1.87 19.02 12.92
C ARG A 183 -2.62 20.32 13.21
N LYS A 184 -3.37 20.87 12.25
CA LYS A 184 -4.20 22.06 12.47
C LYS A 184 -5.26 21.85 13.55
N LEU A 185 -5.92 20.69 13.54
CA LEU A 185 -6.93 20.36 14.56
C LEU A 185 -6.35 20.16 15.97
N LEU A 186 -5.07 19.78 16.05
CA LEU A 186 -4.38 19.60 17.33
C LEU A 186 -3.85 20.91 17.93
N LEU A 187 -3.66 21.95 17.12
CA LEU A 187 -3.10 23.25 17.51
C LEU A 187 -4.16 24.34 17.70
N GLY A 188 -5.36 24.14 17.17
CA GLY A 188 -6.48 25.09 17.22
C GLY A 188 -7.39 24.90 18.35
#